data_c55774ae8d111d83a59714797d718586
#
_entry.id   c55774ae8d111d83a59714797d718586
#
_cell.length_a   1.000
_cell.length_b   1.000
_cell.length_c   1.000
_cell.angle_alpha   90.00
_cell.angle_beta   90.00
_cell.angle_gamma   90.00
#
_symmetry.space_group_name_H-M   'P 1'
#
loop_
_entity.id
_entity.type
_entity.pdbx_description
1 polymer ?
#
loop_
_entity_poly.entity_id
_entity_poly.type
_entity_poly.pdbx_seq_one_letter_code
_entity_poly.pdbx_strand_id
1 'polypeptide(L)'
;MKKKTICLIGIVIALLICIAILLKCANIDSFTYSNLMDNESKATAQSLLSEANIPQENIELFFTLVDEFNSVPYKGIVEQGWKKAFIPFFSYKNNNGFAHLEAQEPENIINCRSAAFILLKDHIMFNGTDITPDRNFDNNNRFAFTEEDKLHYDLLFADIENSNIDSSEALAKKVLDYWDMAGVEFPESRIQFIMVYADTESGIQNFHTGITINDDSCVWLLEKADPIHPYQFSCFDNQEQMIDYMKKRVSETEYAAVFSDDTCLWKK
;
A
#
# COMPACT_ATOMS: atom_id res chain seq x y z
N MET A 1 -59.31 17.66 1.94
CA MET A 1 -58.56 16.86 0.94
C MET A 1 -57.13 17.35 0.72
N LYS A 2 -56.84 18.63 0.52
CA LYS A 2 -55.48 19.14 0.17
C LYS A 2 -54.37 18.78 1.16
N LYS A 3 -54.59 18.78 2.48
CA LYS A 3 -53.56 18.45 3.48
C LYS A 3 -53.09 16.98 3.42
N LYS A 4 -54.00 16.01 3.18
CA LYS A 4 -53.64 14.59 3.08
C LYS A 4 -52.81 14.30 1.80
N THR A 5 -53.13 15.00 0.70
CA THR A 5 -52.38 14.87 -0.56
C THR A 5 -50.97 15.42 -0.42
N ILE A 6 -50.76 16.55 0.26
CA ILE A 6 -49.44 17.14 0.49
C ILE A 6 -48.58 16.21 1.36
N CYS A 7 -49.17 15.62 2.41
CA CYS A 7 -48.49 14.68 3.28
C CYS A 7 -48.04 13.42 2.52
N LEU A 8 -48.91 12.89 1.63
CA LEU A 8 -48.56 11.70 0.79
C LEU A 8 -47.44 11.99 -0.18
N ILE A 9 -47.43 13.16 -0.82
CA ILE A 9 -46.37 13.58 -1.72
C ILE A 9 -45.04 13.70 -0.97
N GLY A 10 -45.05 14.28 0.23
CA GLY A 10 -43.83 14.38 1.06
C GLY A 10 -43.24 13.01 1.43
N ILE A 11 -44.07 12.03 1.76
CA ILE A 11 -43.65 10.67 2.07
C ILE A 11 -43.05 9.99 0.82
N VAL A 12 -43.66 10.14 -0.33
CA VAL A 12 -43.15 9.56 -1.59
C VAL A 12 -41.79 10.16 -1.96
N ILE A 13 -41.63 11.47 -1.84
CA ILE A 13 -40.32 12.13 -2.11
C ILE A 13 -39.29 11.66 -1.11
N ALA A 14 -39.58 11.56 0.17
CA ALA A 14 -38.64 11.02 1.16
C ALA A 14 -38.23 9.57 0.85
N LEU A 15 -39.17 8.74 0.43
CA LEU A 15 -38.91 7.35 0.05
C LEU A 15 -38.02 7.26 -1.19
N LEU A 16 -38.27 8.10 -2.21
CA LEU A 16 -37.43 8.15 -3.41
C LEU A 16 -36.01 8.64 -3.11
N ILE A 17 -35.86 9.61 -2.21
CA ILE A 17 -34.53 10.07 -1.73
C ILE A 17 -33.82 8.94 -0.98
N CYS A 18 -34.53 8.23 -0.08
CA CYS A 18 -33.93 7.06 0.60
C CYS A 18 -33.52 5.96 -0.37
N ILE A 19 -34.35 5.64 -1.35
CA ILE A 19 -34.02 4.65 -2.39
C ILE A 19 -32.79 5.11 -3.21
N ALA A 20 -32.74 6.37 -3.63
CA ALA A 20 -31.61 6.93 -4.35
C ALA A 20 -30.29 6.88 -3.53
N ILE A 21 -30.38 7.17 -2.22
CA ILE A 21 -29.25 7.03 -1.29
C ILE A 21 -28.83 5.57 -1.16
N LEU A 22 -29.78 4.65 -0.98
CA LEU A 22 -29.49 3.22 -0.88
C LEU A 22 -28.86 2.66 -2.14
N LEU A 23 -29.35 3.05 -3.33
CA LEU A 23 -28.76 2.65 -4.62
C LEU A 23 -27.35 3.22 -4.81
N LYS A 24 -27.13 4.46 -4.37
CA LYS A 24 -25.80 5.07 -4.39
C LYS A 24 -24.85 4.37 -3.41
N CYS A 25 -25.32 3.99 -2.23
CA CYS A 25 -24.55 3.22 -1.25
C CYS A 25 -24.28 1.78 -1.71
N ALA A 26 -25.19 1.18 -2.47
CA ALA A 26 -25.00 -0.17 -3.01
C ALA A 26 -23.92 -0.25 -4.08
N ASN A 27 -23.58 0.87 -4.72
CA ASN A 27 -22.53 0.97 -5.75
C ASN A 27 -21.24 1.62 -5.22
N ILE A 28 -21.06 1.74 -3.90
CA ILE A 28 -19.82 2.24 -3.32
C ILE A 28 -18.85 1.07 -3.20
N ASP A 29 -17.70 1.21 -3.84
CA ASP A 29 -16.63 0.22 -3.76
C ASP A 29 -16.17 0.02 -2.32
N SER A 30 -16.10 -1.25 -1.94
CA SER A 30 -15.73 -1.68 -0.60
C SER A 30 -14.69 -2.77 -0.67
N PHE A 31 -13.90 -2.88 0.40
CA PHE A 31 -12.92 -3.94 0.56
C PHE A 31 -12.96 -4.47 2.00
N THR A 32 -12.39 -5.62 2.23
CA THR A 32 -12.15 -6.13 3.58
C THR A 32 -10.68 -6.00 3.93
N TYR A 33 -10.40 -5.76 5.21
CA TYR A 33 -9.03 -5.68 5.70
C TYR A 33 -8.89 -6.22 7.12
N SER A 34 -7.67 -6.58 7.47
CA SER A 34 -7.24 -6.90 8.83
C SER A 34 -5.93 -6.19 9.14
N ASN A 35 -5.70 -5.87 10.41
CA ASN A 35 -4.40 -5.40 10.88
C ASN A 35 -3.50 -6.55 11.37
N LEU A 36 -3.78 -7.77 10.97
CA LEU A 36 -3.00 -8.96 11.32
C LEU A 36 -2.83 -9.17 12.84
N MET A 37 -3.88 -8.81 13.61
CA MET A 37 -3.90 -9.02 15.07
C MET A 37 -4.35 -10.42 15.46
N ASP A 38 -5.15 -11.05 14.63
CA ASP A 38 -5.74 -12.37 14.87
C ASP A 38 -5.00 -13.46 14.09
N ASN A 39 -5.10 -14.69 14.61
CA ASN A 39 -4.42 -15.84 14.02
C ASN A 39 -4.97 -16.21 12.64
N GLU A 40 -6.24 -15.93 12.34
CA GLU A 40 -6.88 -16.31 11.08
C GLU A 40 -6.30 -15.46 9.94
N SER A 41 -6.29 -14.15 10.08
CA SER A 41 -5.74 -13.24 9.05
C SER A 41 -4.24 -13.43 8.86
N LYS A 42 -3.49 -13.68 9.96
CA LYS A 42 -2.07 -14.02 9.87
C LYS A 42 -1.84 -15.31 9.10
N ALA A 43 -2.58 -16.38 9.43
CA ALA A 43 -2.44 -17.66 8.76
C ALA A 43 -2.78 -17.56 7.27
N THR A 44 -3.81 -16.78 6.92
CA THR A 44 -4.18 -16.53 5.52
C THR A 44 -3.04 -15.83 4.78
N ALA A 45 -2.49 -14.74 5.33
CA ALA A 45 -1.39 -14.03 4.70
C ALA A 45 -0.12 -14.90 4.59
N GLN A 46 0.24 -15.65 5.63
CA GLN A 46 1.37 -16.57 5.62
C GLN A 46 1.22 -17.67 4.56
N SER A 47 0.01 -18.25 4.41
CA SER A 47 -0.28 -19.26 3.38
C SER A 47 -0.04 -18.70 1.99
N LEU A 48 -0.61 -17.52 1.69
CA LEU A 48 -0.46 -16.88 0.38
C LEU A 48 0.99 -16.54 0.05
N LEU A 49 1.74 -16.03 1.02
CA LEU A 49 3.17 -15.73 0.86
C LEU A 49 3.97 -17.02 0.60
N SER A 50 3.70 -18.09 1.34
CA SER A 50 4.36 -19.40 1.16
C SER A 50 4.02 -20.00 -0.20
N GLU A 51 2.76 -19.92 -0.64
CA GLU A 51 2.31 -20.40 -1.95
C GLU A 51 2.92 -19.58 -3.10
N ALA A 52 3.29 -18.34 -2.85
CA ALA A 52 4.05 -17.49 -3.77
C ALA A 52 5.57 -17.74 -3.71
N ASN A 53 6.02 -18.75 -2.96
CA ASN A 53 7.41 -19.13 -2.76
C ASN A 53 8.30 -18.05 -2.11
N ILE A 54 7.72 -17.20 -1.26
CA ILE A 54 8.52 -16.30 -0.45
C ILE A 54 9.35 -17.11 0.55
N PRO A 55 10.65 -16.82 0.72
CA PRO A 55 11.49 -17.50 1.69
C PRO A 55 10.88 -17.43 3.10
N GLN A 56 10.86 -18.57 3.78
CA GLN A 56 10.23 -18.68 5.12
C GLN A 56 10.84 -17.68 6.11
N GLU A 57 12.14 -17.42 6.02
CA GLU A 57 12.86 -16.45 6.86
C GLU A 57 12.36 -15.01 6.66
N ASN A 58 12.01 -14.63 5.43
CA ASN A 58 11.45 -13.30 5.12
C ASN A 58 10.03 -13.19 5.70
N ILE A 59 9.23 -14.25 5.59
CA ILE A 59 7.88 -14.31 6.18
C ILE A 59 7.96 -14.18 7.71
N GLU A 60 8.82 -14.94 8.36
CA GLU A 60 9.00 -14.91 9.82
C GLU A 60 9.48 -13.53 10.30
N LEU A 61 10.44 -12.93 9.60
CA LEU A 61 10.91 -11.58 9.90
C LEU A 61 9.77 -10.57 9.77
N PHE A 62 9.01 -10.60 8.67
CA PHE A 62 7.89 -9.69 8.46
C PHE A 62 6.85 -9.82 9.58
N PHE A 63 6.45 -11.04 9.94
CA PHE A 63 5.44 -11.24 11.00
C PHE A 63 5.96 -10.93 12.40
N THR A 64 7.27 -11.05 12.64
CA THR A 64 7.90 -10.54 13.86
C THR A 64 7.68 -9.02 14.00
N LEU A 65 7.89 -8.28 12.92
CA LEU A 65 7.66 -6.82 12.88
C LEU A 65 6.17 -6.46 13.06
N VAL A 66 5.28 -7.24 12.45
CA VAL A 66 3.82 -7.10 12.67
C VAL A 66 3.48 -7.28 14.14
N ASP A 67 4.00 -8.33 14.78
CA ASP A 67 3.69 -8.65 16.16
C ASP A 67 4.26 -7.61 17.13
N GLU A 68 5.43 -7.10 16.88
CA GLU A 68 6.04 -6.03 17.67
C GLU A 68 5.24 -4.73 17.56
N PHE A 69 4.85 -4.32 16.35
CA PHE A 69 3.99 -3.16 16.18
C PHE A 69 2.66 -3.34 16.93
N ASN A 70 2.05 -4.51 16.79
CA ASN A 70 0.77 -4.81 17.39
C ASN A 70 0.83 -4.98 18.92
N SER A 71 2.00 -5.26 19.51
CA SER A 71 2.20 -5.43 20.95
C SER A 71 2.23 -4.12 21.73
N VAL A 72 2.45 -2.99 21.07
CA VAL A 72 2.48 -1.68 21.73
C VAL A 72 1.07 -1.31 22.19
N PRO A 73 0.85 -0.99 23.48
CA PRO A 73 -0.47 -0.98 24.12
C PRO A 73 -1.32 0.27 23.82
N TYR A 74 -1.26 0.84 22.63
CA TYR A 74 -2.11 1.98 22.23
C TYR A 74 -3.43 1.51 21.65
N LYS A 75 -4.50 1.60 22.44
CA LYS A 75 -5.86 1.22 22.03
C LYS A 75 -6.36 2.08 20.88
N GLY A 76 -6.90 1.43 19.87
CA GLY A 76 -7.65 2.07 18.78
C GLY A 76 -6.85 2.34 17.52
N ILE A 77 -5.57 1.96 17.45
CA ILE A 77 -4.77 1.99 16.21
C ILE A 77 -4.92 0.68 15.46
N VAL A 78 -4.85 -0.45 16.19
CA VAL A 78 -4.93 -1.79 15.61
C VAL A 78 -6.29 -2.39 15.88
N GLU A 79 -6.93 -2.92 14.85
CA GLU A 79 -8.24 -3.56 14.92
C GLU A 79 -8.10 -5.08 14.85
N GLN A 80 -8.92 -5.81 15.65
CA GLN A 80 -8.96 -7.27 15.63
C GLN A 80 -9.91 -7.77 14.55
N GLY A 81 -9.51 -8.84 13.87
CA GLY A 81 -10.30 -9.54 12.88
C GLY A 81 -10.53 -8.75 11.59
N TRP A 82 -11.27 -9.37 10.71
CA TRP A 82 -11.64 -8.77 9.43
C TRP A 82 -12.66 -7.64 9.58
N LYS A 83 -12.42 -6.54 8.87
CA LYS A 83 -13.29 -5.37 8.81
C LYS A 83 -13.66 -5.06 7.38
N LYS A 84 -14.88 -4.56 7.19
CA LYS A 84 -15.31 -4.01 5.90
C LYS A 84 -15.14 -2.51 5.91
N ALA A 85 -14.56 -1.97 4.85
CA ALA A 85 -14.41 -0.54 4.63
C ALA A 85 -14.90 -0.14 3.23
N PHE A 86 -15.22 1.13 3.07
CA PHE A 86 -15.63 1.71 1.79
C PHE A 86 -14.50 2.61 1.29
N ILE A 87 -14.02 2.36 0.06
CA ILE A 87 -12.86 3.05 -0.49
C ILE A 87 -12.97 4.58 -0.37
N PRO A 88 -14.08 5.25 -0.75
CA PRO A 88 -14.15 6.71 -0.68
C PRO A 88 -14.05 7.29 0.73
N PHE A 89 -14.44 6.51 1.75
CA PHE A 89 -14.51 6.97 3.15
C PHE A 89 -13.42 6.39 4.03
N PHE A 90 -12.59 5.51 3.47
CA PHE A 90 -11.53 4.90 4.24
C PHE A 90 -10.44 5.92 4.57
N SER A 91 -10.10 5.99 5.82
CA SER A 91 -8.91 6.69 6.33
C SER A 91 -8.39 5.95 7.55
N TYR A 92 -7.08 5.94 7.72
CA TYR A 92 -6.49 5.37 8.94
C TYR A 92 -6.92 6.18 10.17
N LYS A 93 -7.27 5.46 11.24
CA LYS A 93 -7.61 6.11 12.52
C LYS A 93 -6.35 6.68 13.15
N ASN A 94 -6.22 7.99 13.15
CA ASN A 94 -5.00 8.70 13.45
C ASN A 94 -4.91 9.20 14.91
N ASN A 95 -5.80 8.80 15.80
CA ASN A 95 -5.96 9.45 17.10
C ASN A 95 -4.76 9.24 18.05
N ASN A 96 -3.89 8.25 17.83
CA ASN A 96 -2.75 7.93 18.69
C ASN A 96 -1.50 7.47 17.93
N GLY A 97 -1.43 7.66 16.61
CA GLY A 97 -0.33 7.17 15.78
C GLY A 97 1.04 7.73 16.20
N PHE A 98 1.11 9.01 16.53
CA PHE A 98 2.36 9.63 17.00
C PHE A 98 2.77 9.10 18.37
N ALA A 99 1.84 8.95 19.32
CA ALA A 99 2.15 8.37 20.63
C ALA A 99 2.58 6.90 20.52
N HIS A 100 2.03 6.17 19.54
CA HIS A 100 2.48 4.81 19.22
C HIS A 100 3.91 4.81 18.66
N LEU A 101 4.24 5.74 17.77
CA LEU A 101 5.59 5.90 17.24
C LEU A 101 6.61 6.24 18.34
N GLU A 102 6.27 7.18 19.21
CA GLU A 102 7.11 7.56 20.35
C GLU A 102 7.37 6.43 21.35
N ALA A 103 6.46 5.44 21.41
CA ALA A 103 6.60 4.27 22.27
C ALA A 103 7.39 3.13 21.64
N GLN A 104 7.71 3.22 20.35
CA GLN A 104 8.56 2.24 19.66
C GLN A 104 10.02 2.60 19.84
N GLU A 105 10.86 1.58 19.99
CA GLU A 105 12.30 1.77 19.83
C GLU A 105 12.61 2.21 18.40
N PRO A 106 13.52 3.19 18.19
CA PRO A 106 13.82 3.72 16.86
C PRO A 106 14.12 2.67 15.79
N GLU A 107 14.81 1.59 16.19
CA GLU A 107 15.14 0.46 15.33
C GLU A 107 13.91 -0.37 14.90
N ASN A 108 12.77 -0.18 15.52
CA ASN A 108 11.53 -0.88 15.23
C ASN A 108 10.60 -0.08 14.30
N ILE A 109 10.99 1.13 13.96
CA ILE A 109 10.22 2.02 13.09
C ILE A 109 10.44 1.61 11.64
N ILE A 110 9.42 1.00 11.05
CA ILE A 110 9.44 0.47 9.68
C ILE A 110 8.49 1.29 8.80
N ASN A 111 8.96 1.66 7.64
CA ASN A 111 8.14 2.30 6.62
C ASN A 111 7.58 1.29 5.59
N CYS A 112 6.76 1.77 4.66
CA CYS A 112 6.13 0.94 3.63
C CYS A 112 7.15 0.24 2.72
N ARG A 113 8.22 0.94 2.31
CA ARG A 113 9.27 0.43 1.42
C ARG A 113 10.03 -0.73 2.09
N SER A 114 10.49 -0.53 3.32
CA SER A 114 11.21 -1.57 4.07
C SER A 114 10.34 -2.80 4.33
N ALA A 115 9.07 -2.62 4.67
CA ALA A 115 8.13 -3.72 4.89
C ALA A 115 7.93 -4.58 3.63
N ALA A 116 7.76 -3.94 2.47
CA ALA A 116 7.62 -4.65 1.20
C ALA A 116 8.94 -5.30 0.75
N PHE A 117 10.06 -4.60 0.90
CA PHE A 117 11.38 -5.10 0.50
C PHE A 117 11.81 -6.35 1.28
N ILE A 118 11.52 -6.43 2.58
CA ILE A 118 11.79 -7.64 3.38
C ILE A 118 11.18 -8.88 2.73
N LEU A 119 9.98 -8.79 2.21
CA LEU A 119 9.32 -9.94 1.59
C LEU A 119 9.82 -10.23 0.18
N LEU A 120 10.10 -9.21 -0.62
CA LEU A 120 10.33 -9.37 -2.05
C LEU A 120 11.79 -9.15 -2.51
N LYS A 121 12.75 -8.88 -1.62
CA LYS A 121 14.16 -8.63 -1.99
C LYS A 121 14.77 -9.75 -2.81
N ASP A 122 14.38 -11.00 -2.55
CA ASP A 122 14.89 -12.18 -3.26
C ASP A 122 14.09 -12.50 -4.55
N HIS A 123 13.03 -11.72 -4.84
CA HIS A 123 12.23 -11.80 -6.05
C HIS A 123 12.65 -10.79 -7.12
N ILE A 124 13.47 -9.80 -6.78
CA ILE A 124 13.94 -8.78 -7.71
C ILE A 124 15.32 -9.21 -8.20
N MET A 125 15.57 -9.03 -9.49
CA MET A 125 16.89 -9.20 -10.08
C MET A 125 17.51 -7.84 -10.38
N PHE A 126 18.83 -7.76 -10.19
CA PHE A 126 19.61 -6.57 -10.52
C PHE A 126 20.76 -6.98 -11.43
N ASN A 127 20.73 -6.48 -12.66
CA ASN A 127 21.69 -6.90 -13.71
C ASN A 127 22.94 -6.04 -13.76
N GLY A 128 23.27 -5.40 -12.66
CA GLY A 128 24.41 -4.52 -12.55
C GLY A 128 24.17 -3.16 -13.19
N THR A 129 24.65 -2.11 -12.57
CA THR A 129 24.49 -0.75 -13.05
C THR A 129 25.74 0.07 -12.71
N ASP A 130 25.98 1.12 -13.51
CA ASP A 130 26.97 2.16 -13.20
C ASP A 130 26.35 3.30 -12.35
N ILE A 131 25.04 3.18 -12.00
CA ILE A 131 24.35 4.15 -11.15
C ILE A 131 24.80 3.97 -9.70
N THR A 132 25.19 5.09 -9.09
CA THR A 132 25.35 5.17 -7.63
C THR A 132 24.12 5.88 -7.08
N PRO A 133 23.18 5.17 -6.44
CA PRO A 133 21.98 5.77 -5.92
C PRO A 133 22.31 6.67 -4.71
N ASP A 134 21.47 7.69 -4.50
CA ASP A 134 21.46 8.37 -3.22
C ASP A 134 21.03 7.38 -2.14
N ARG A 135 21.74 7.37 -1.01
CA ARG A 135 21.49 6.41 0.08
C ARG A 135 20.23 6.82 0.82
N ASN A 136 19.15 6.07 0.58
CA ASN A 136 17.85 6.21 1.25
C ASN A 136 17.61 5.12 2.29
N PHE A 137 18.50 4.13 2.37
CA PHE A 137 18.37 3.06 3.34
C PHE A 137 18.72 3.58 4.74
N ASP A 138 17.70 3.71 5.59
CA ASP A 138 17.92 3.94 7.01
C ASP A 138 18.72 2.78 7.60
N ASN A 139 19.89 3.10 8.17
CA ASN A 139 20.86 2.14 8.73
C ASN A 139 20.28 1.43 9.96
N ASN A 140 19.16 0.77 9.79
CA ASN A 140 18.54 -0.02 10.82
C ASN A 140 19.26 -1.39 10.86
N ASN A 141 20.21 -1.53 11.80
CA ASN A 141 20.99 -2.75 12.00
C ASN A 141 20.14 -3.98 12.39
N ARG A 142 18.85 -3.78 12.59
CA ARG A 142 17.90 -4.84 12.93
C ARG A 142 17.68 -5.85 11.80
N PHE A 143 17.73 -5.38 10.56
CA PHE A 143 17.63 -6.25 9.42
C PHE A 143 19.01 -6.82 9.14
N ALA A 144 19.11 -8.13 9.05
CA ALA A 144 20.30 -8.80 8.57
C ALA A 144 20.49 -8.59 7.04
N PHE A 145 20.29 -7.34 6.59
CA PHE A 145 20.52 -6.97 5.21
C PHE A 145 22.01 -6.89 4.93
N THR A 146 22.40 -7.56 3.88
CA THR A 146 23.75 -7.45 3.33
C THR A 146 23.99 -6.05 2.74
N GLU A 147 25.23 -5.69 2.45
CA GLU A 147 25.51 -4.45 1.71
C GLU A 147 24.91 -4.48 0.29
N GLU A 148 24.76 -5.67 -0.29
CA GLU A 148 24.06 -5.87 -1.55
C GLU A 148 22.56 -5.61 -1.42
N ASP A 149 21.88 -6.14 -0.40
CA ASP A 149 20.45 -5.83 -0.12
C ASP A 149 20.22 -4.31 0.04
N LYS A 150 21.13 -3.63 0.73
CA LYS A 150 21.04 -2.17 0.91
C LYS A 150 21.20 -1.42 -0.41
N LEU A 151 22.14 -1.83 -1.23
CA LEU A 151 22.32 -1.27 -2.58
C LEU A 151 21.06 -1.49 -3.43
N HIS A 152 20.50 -2.70 -3.41
CA HIS A 152 19.29 -3.05 -4.14
C HIS A 152 18.09 -2.23 -3.67
N TYR A 153 17.96 -2.02 -2.35
CA TYR A 153 16.93 -1.14 -1.78
C TYR A 153 17.06 0.29 -2.28
N ASP A 154 18.29 0.84 -2.22
CA ASP A 154 18.58 2.19 -2.67
C ASP A 154 18.34 2.36 -4.17
N LEU A 155 18.70 1.37 -4.99
CA LEU A 155 18.40 1.37 -6.42
C LEU A 155 16.91 1.31 -6.72
N LEU A 156 16.15 0.47 -5.99
CA LEU A 156 14.71 0.31 -6.23
C LEU A 156 13.91 1.56 -5.86
N PHE A 157 14.27 2.23 -4.77
CA PHE A 157 13.50 3.32 -4.16
C PHE A 157 14.18 4.68 -4.23
N ALA A 158 15.17 4.86 -5.09
CA ALA A 158 15.84 6.14 -5.24
C ALA A 158 14.86 7.26 -5.60
N ASP A 159 15.15 8.45 -5.13
CA ASP A 159 14.54 9.66 -5.61
C ASP A 159 15.06 9.96 -7.02
N ILE A 160 14.16 10.18 -7.96
CA ILE A 160 14.50 10.41 -9.37
C ILE A 160 14.45 11.92 -9.63
N GLU A 161 15.52 12.48 -10.19
CA GLU A 161 15.62 13.91 -10.48
C GLU A 161 14.43 14.39 -11.32
N ASN A 162 13.75 15.45 -10.82
CA ASN A 162 12.63 16.06 -11.49
C ASN A 162 13.09 17.17 -12.46
N SER A 163 13.69 16.81 -13.55
CA SER A 163 13.91 17.75 -14.64
C SER A 163 12.80 17.66 -15.68
N ASN A 164 11.92 18.68 -15.73
CA ASN A 164 10.89 18.85 -16.77
C ASN A 164 9.76 17.81 -16.75
N ILE A 165 9.16 17.52 -15.60
CA ILE A 165 7.89 16.81 -15.55
C ILE A 165 6.76 17.78 -15.86
N ASP A 166 6.01 17.50 -16.90
CA ASP A 166 4.86 18.28 -17.36
C ASP A 166 3.59 17.43 -17.50
N SER A 167 3.69 16.14 -17.17
CA SER A 167 2.58 15.19 -17.23
C SER A 167 2.88 13.92 -16.44
N SER A 168 1.85 13.20 -16.06
CA SER A 168 2.00 11.88 -15.42
C SER A 168 2.54 10.82 -16.38
N GLU A 169 2.41 10.99 -17.68
CA GLU A 169 3.07 10.18 -18.71
C GLU A 169 4.59 10.35 -18.64
N ALA A 170 5.05 11.61 -18.53
CA ALA A 170 6.47 11.90 -18.39
C ALA A 170 7.04 11.34 -17.08
N LEU A 171 6.27 11.46 -15.97
CA LEU A 171 6.62 10.86 -14.69
C LEU A 171 6.75 9.34 -14.81
N ALA A 172 5.73 8.66 -15.33
CA ALA A 172 5.73 7.21 -15.47
C ALA A 172 6.91 6.73 -16.33
N LYS A 173 7.16 7.41 -17.45
CA LYS A 173 8.29 7.08 -18.32
C LYS A 173 9.63 7.21 -17.59
N LYS A 174 9.82 8.28 -16.80
CA LYS A 174 11.06 8.49 -16.05
C LYS A 174 11.31 7.41 -15.00
N VAL A 175 10.27 6.94 -14.30
CA VAL A 175 10.39 5.83 -13.35
C VAL A 175 10.84 4.56 -14.06
N LEU A 176 10.22 4.22 -15.19
CA LEU A 176 10.58 3.03 -15.97
C LEU A 176 11.99 3.14 -16.57
N ASP A 177 12.33 4.30 -17.17
CA ASP A 177 13.68 4.55 -17.71
C ASP A 177 14.73 4.44 -16.59
N TYR A 178 14.42 4.91 -15.39
CA TYR A 178 15.32 4.81 -14.25
C TYR A 178 15.55 3.35 -13.84
N TRP A 179 14.50 2.53 -13.70
CA TRP A 179 14.65 1.12 -13.36
C TRP A 179 15.44 0.34 -14.42
N ASP A 180 15.20 0.63 -15.69
CA ASP A 180 15.98 0.04 -16.80
C ASP A 180 17.46 0.40 -16.65
N MET A 181 17.80 1.67 -16.44
CA MET A 181 19.18 2.10 -16.21
C MET A 181 19.80 1.52 -14.93
N ALA A 182 19.00 1.35 -13.88
CA ALA A 182 19.42 0.77 -12.61
C ALA A 182 19.55 -0.76 -12.68
N GLY A 183 19.18 -1.37 -13.80
CA GLY A 183 19.21 -2.81 -14.00
C GLY A 183 18.21 -3.57 -13.15
N VAL A 184 17.12 -2.93 -12.75
CA VAL A 184 16.04 -3.54 -11.94
C VAL A 184 15.17 -4.36 -12.88
N GLU A 185 15.03 -5.66 -12.59
CA GLU A 185 14.13 -6.56 -13.30
C GLU A 185 13.16 -7.24 -12.34
N PHE A 186 11.89 -7.28 -12.73
CA PHE A 186 10.83 -7.94 -12.00
C PHE A 186 10.45 -9.24 -12.72
N PRO A 187 10.77 -10.41 -12.15
CA PRO A 187 10.38 -11.69 -12.76
C PRO A 187 8.87 -11.87 -12.69
N GLU A 188 8.30 -12.51 -13.69
CA GLU A 188 6.85 -12.84 -13.68
C GLU A 188 6.52 -13.69 -12.44
N SER A 189 5.57 -13.21 -11.63
CA SER A 189 5.20 -13.82 -10.35
C SER A 189 3.73 -13.54 -10.00
N ARG A 190 3.15 -14.38 -9.12
CA ARG A 190 1.85 -14.13 -8.49
C ARG A 190 1.89 -13.00 -7.47
N ILE A 191 3.08 -12.69 -6.99
CA ILE A 191 3.34 -11.64 -6.02
C ILE A 191 4.13 -10.53 -6.68
N GLN A 192 3.73 -9.31 -6.46
CA GLN A 192 4.29 -8.14 -7.14
C GLN A 192 4.39 -6.98 -6.16
N PHE A 193 5.34 -6.09 -6.39
CA PHE A 193 5.28 -4.78 -5.76
C PHE A 193 4.11 -3.98 -6.32
N ILE A 194 3.40 -3.28 -5.44
CA ILE A 194 2.54 -2.16 -5.84
C ILE A 194 3.19 -0.88 -5.33
N MET A 195 3.50 0.02 -6.23
CA MET A 195 4.27 1.23 -5.94
C MET A 195 3.54 2.47 -6.44
N VAL A 196 3.56 3.51 -5.63
CA VAL A 196 3.00 4.82 -5.97
C VAL A 196 4.14 5.82 -6.03
N TYR A 197 4.34 6.41 -7.20
CA TYR A 197 5.28 7.48 -7.41
C TYR A 197 4.55 8.79 -7.66
N ALA A 198 5.12 9.87 -7.16
CA ALA A 198 4.57 11.21 -7.37
C ALA A 198 5.68 12.24 -7.50
N ASP A 199 5.34 13.32 -8.20
CA ASP A 199 6.18 14.49 -8.32
C ASP A 199 6.14 15.33 -7.04
N THR A 200 7.31 15.75 -6.58
CA THR A 200 7.50 16.58 -5.39
C THR A 200 8.48 17.70 -5.70
N GLU A 201 8.60 18.68 -4.79
CA GLU A 201 9.61 19.73 -4.90
C GLU A 201 11.06 19.21 -4.97
N SER A 202 11.33 18.02 -4.40
CA SER A 202 12.65 17.40 -4.35
C SER A 202 12.89 16.34 -5.42
N GLY A 203 11.91 16.05 -6.27
CA GLY A 203 12.00 15.06 -7.34
C GLY A 203 10.83 14.09 -7.37
N ILE A 204 10.92 13.08 -8.22
CA ILE A 204 9.94 12.00 -8.27
C ILE A 204 10.28 11.02 -7.17
N GLN A 205 9.33 10.83 -6.24
CA GLN A 205 9.53 10.01 -5.07
C GLN A 205 8.56 8.82 -5.02
N ASN A 206 9.02 7.73 -4.43
CA ASN A 206 8.15 6.64 -4.03
C ASN A 206 7.35 7.04 -2.79
N PHE A 207 6.07 7.35 -2.98
CA PHE A 207 5.14 7.79 -1.93
C PHE A 207 4.61 6.64 -1.09
N HIS A 208 4.46 5.47 -1.72
CA HIS A 208 3.95 4.30 -1.03
C HIS A 208 4.35 3.03 -1.74
N THR A 209 4.54 1.98 -0.97
CA THR A 209 4.84 0.64 -1.48
C THR A 209 4.11 -0.40 -0.63
N GLY A 210 3.52 -1.36 -1.29
CA GLY A 210 2.97 -2.59 -0.72
C GLY A 210 3.32 -3.76 -1.62
N ILE A 211 2.76 -4.90 -1.30
CA ILE A 211 2.81 -6.07 -2.18
C ILE A 211 1.41 -6.56 -2.49
N THR A 212 1.20 -7.00 -3.72
CA THR A 212 -0.04 -7.63 -4.14
C THR A 212 0.17 -9.11 -4.38
N ILE A 213 -0.86 -9.89 -4.06
CA ILE A 213 -0.93 -11.30 -4.37
C ILE A 213 -2.26 -11.53 -5.08
N ASN A 214 -2.19 -12.02 -6.32
CA ASN A 214 -3.39 -12.32 -7.09
C ASN A 214 -3.77 -13.78 -6.89
N ASP A 215 -5.00 -14.02 -6.45
CA ASP A 215 -5.63 -15.33 -6.47
C ASP A 215 -6.97 -15.28 -7.22
N ASP A 216 -7.59 -16.44 -7.43
CA ASP A 216 -8.83 -16.55 -8.20
C ASP A 216 -10.03 -15.83 -7.55
N SER A 217 -9.92 -15.44 -6.29
CA SER A 217 -11.03 -14.89 -5.51
C SER A 217 -10.90 -13.40 -5.22
N CYS A 218 -9.66 -12.87 -5.21
CA CYS A 218 -9.37 -11.57 -4.60
C CYS A 218 -8.01 -11.04 -5.04
N VAL A 219 -7.90 -9.74 -5.13
CA VAL A 219 -6.61 -9.05 -5.19
C VAL A 219 -6.22 -8.69 -3.76
N TRP A 220 -5.26 -9.41 -3.23
CA TRP A 220 -4.72 -9.15 -1.90
C TRP A 220 -3.69 -8.04 -1.95
N LEU A 221 -3.73 -7.16 -0.94
CA LEU A 221 -2.72 -6.14 -0.72
C LEU A 221 -2.21 -6.27 0.71
N LEU A 222 -0.91 -6.48 0.86
CA LEU A 222 -0.21 -6.45 2.12
C LEU A 222 0.69 -5.21 2.17
N GLU A 223 0.46 -4.35 3.15
CA GLU A 223 1.16 -3.07 3.25
C GLU A 223 1.43 -2.65 4.69
N LYS A 224 2.43 -1.80 4.86
CA LYS A 224 2.62 -0.92 6.00
C LYS A 224 2.30 0.49 5.52
N ALA A 225 1.23 1.12 6.01
CA ALA A 225 0.77 2.37 5.44
C ALA A 225 1.82 3.50 5.53
N ASP A 226 2.41 3.60 6.71
CA ASP A 226 3.52 4.48 7.07
C ASP A 226 4.04 4.06 8.47
N PRO A 227 5.07 4.70 9.04
CA PRO A 227 5.60 4.33 10.35
C PRO A 227 4.60 4.37 11.51
N ILE A 228 3.58 5.25 11.44
CA ILE A 228 2.62 5.45 12.55
C ILE A 228 1.34 4.61 12.44
N HIS A 229 1.08 4.00 11.28
CA HIS A 229 -0.11 3.18 11.07
C HIS A 229 0.22 1.68 11.09
N PRO A 230 -0.76 0.83 11.41
CA PRO A 230 -0.54 -0.61 11.48
C PRO A 230 -0.25 -1.21 10.11
N TYR A 231 0.31 -2.42 10.13
CA TYR A 231 0.27 -3.29 8.97
C TYR A 231 -1.17 -3.58 8.59
N GLN A 232 -1.43 -3.69 7.30
CA GLN A 232 -2.75 -3.97 6.78
C GLN A 232 -2.69 -5.04 5.71
N PHE A 233 -3.58 -5.99 5.82
CA PHE A 233 -3.82 -7.04 4.84
C PHE A 233 -5.24 -6.90 4.32
N SER A 234 -5.39 -6.57 3.04
CA SER A 234 -6.65 -6.17 2.42
C SER A 234 -7.01 -7.10 1.27
N CYS A 235 -8.30 -7.34 1.06
CA CYS A 235 -8.85 -8.07 -0.08
C CYS A 235 -9.79 -7.15 -0.85
N PHE A 236 -9.51 -6.97 -2.14
CA PHE A 236 -10.31 -6.21 -3.10
C PHE A 236 -10.93 -7.17 -4.12
N ASP A 237 -12.16 -6.90 -4.55
CA ASP A 237 -12.86 -7.72 -5.54
C ASP A 237 -12.13 -7.77 -6.90
N ASN A 238 -11.33 -6.73 -7.20
CA ASN A 238 -10.57 -6.62 -8.45
C ASN A 238 -9.45 -5.56 -8.34
N GLN A 239 -8.58 -5.55 -9.34
CA GLN A 239 -7.45 -4.64 -9.44
C GLN A 239 -7.88 -3.16 -9.52
N GLU A 240 -9.00 -2.84 -10.16
CA GLU A 240 -9.47 -1.45 -10.29
C GLU A 240 -9.79 -0.85 -8.92
N GLN A 241 -10.49 -1.60 -8.06
CA GLN A 241 -10.76 -1.17 -6.68
C GLN A 241 -9.47 -0.95 -5.87
N MET A 242 -8.49 -1.84 -6.02
CA MET A 242 -7.19 -1.68 -5.37
C MET A 242 -6.47 -0.40 -5.87
N ILE A 243 -6.48 -0.15 -7.19
CA ILE A 243 -5.90 1.07 -7.76
C ILE A 243 -6.63 2.31 -7.21
N ASP A 244 -7.95 2.30 -7.12
CA ASP A 244 -8.74 3.41 -6.56
C ASP A 244 -8.41 3.67 -5.08
N TYR A 245 -8.11 2.61 -4.33
CA TYR A 245 -7.58 2.75 -2.98
C TYR A 245 -6.17 3.39 -2.97
N MET A 246 -5.26 2.95 -3.84
CA MET A 246 -3.89 3.47 -3.92
C MET A 246 -3.82 4.93 -4.38
N LYS A 247 -4.69 5.36 -5.29
CA LYS A 247 -4.80 6.75 -5.76
C LYS A 247 -5.00 7.76 -4.62
N LYS A 248 -5.60 7.35 -3.50
CA LYS A 248 -5.82 8.23 -2.35
C LYS A 248 -4.52 8.68 -1.70
N ARG A 249 -3.42 7.94 -1.88
CA ARG A 249 -2.10 8.30 -1.35
C ARG A 249 -1.52 9.56 -1.99
N VAL A 250 -1.94 9.85 -3.22
CA VAL A 250 -1.41 10.93 -4.05
C VAL A 250 -2.52 11.89 -4.51
N SER A 251 -3.61 11.99 -3.75
CA SER A 251 -4.76 12.82 -4.12
C SER A 251 -4.41 14.31 -4.27
N GLU A 252 -3.43 14.79 -3.52
CA GLU A 252 -3.00 16.20 -3.45
C GLU A 252 -1.82 16.52 -4.38
N THR A 253 -1.19 15.53 -5.02
CA THR A 253 -0.08 15.76 -5.94
C THR A 253 -0.58 16.14 -7.33
N GLU A 254 0.23 16.86 -8.11
CA GLU A 254 -0.11 17.26 -9.48
C GLU A 254 0.05 16.08 -10.43
N TYR A 255 1.21 15.41 -10.40
CA TYR A 255 1.50 14.26 -11.24
C TYR A 255 1.83 13.04 -10.38
N ALA A 256 1.20 11.90 -10.70
CA ALA A 256 1.42 10.64 -9.99
C ALA A 256 1.16 9.43 -10.90
N ALA A 257 1.75 8.31 -10.53
CA ALA A 257 1.50 7.02 -11.19
C ALA A 257 1.50 5.87 -10.17
N VAL A 258 0.74 4.83 -10.49
CA VAL A 258 0.70 3.56 -9.74
C VAL A 258 1.25 2.47 -10.64
N PHE A 259 2.20 1.72 -10.13
CA PHE A 259 2.85 0.61 -10.82
C PHE A 259 2.56 -0.71 -10.10
N SER A 260 2.44 -1.78 -10.88
CA SER A 260 2.63 -3.15 -10.40
C SER A 260 3.89 -3.67 -11.06
N ASP A 261 4.95 -3.88 -10.27
CA ASP A 261 6.30 -4.06 -10.77
C ASP A 261 6.65 -2.99 -11.84
N ASP A 262 7.08 -3.37 -13.04
CA ASP A 262 7.40 -2.48 -14.15
C ASP A 262 6.19 -2.05 -15.00
N THR A 263 4.98 -2.46 -14.63
CA THR A 263 3.76 -2.15 -15.36
C THR A 263 3.05 -0.95 -14.75
N CYS A 264 2.95 0.15 -15.51
CA CYS A 264 2.18 1.32 -15.07
C CYS A 264 0.67 1.05 -15.21
N LEU A 265 -0.02 0.92 -14.07
CA LEU A 265 -1.45 0.61 -14.00
C LEU A 265 -2.34 1.85 -14.08
N TRP A 266 -1.85 2.99 -13.62
CA TRP A 266 -2.62 4.23 -13.58
C TRP A 266 -1.69 5.46 -13.54
N LYS A 267 -2.20 6.55 -14.12
CA LYS A 267 -1.57 7.88 -14.13
C LYS A 267 -2.62 8.94 -13.81
N LYS A 268 -2.25 9.94 -13.00
CA LYS A 268 -3.11 11.07 -12.64
C LYS A 268 -3.06 12.15 -13.71
#